data_039b9c38f07837c9e5339cafaf1af0c3
#
_entry.id   039b9c38f07837c9e5339cafaf1af0c3
#
_cell.length_a   1.000
_cell.length_b   1.000
_cell.length_c   1.000
_cell.angle_alpha   90.00
_cell.angle_beta   90.00
_cell.angle_gamma   90.00
#
_symmetry.space_group_name_H-M   'P 1'
#
loop_
_entity.id
_entity.type
_entity.pdbx_description
1 polymer ?
#
loop_
_entity_poly.entity_id
_entity_poly.type
_entity_poly.pdbx_seq_one_letter_code
_entity_poly.pdbx_strand_id
1 'polypeptide(L)'
;MKVTAFIRKTSAKNNVTDLARVYFRVRDIGGMDIKAASELSINPNHWSPERQGYKPRVALVSEEKKNAFDRDIQQITHLITREYSRGVDGNWLKGLIEEYHHPNINARGGNKAEEYLLSYQIQKYVDETPLAFESRKHHLDNLNKVLRYERFRHEVMHQRGFHLCIDSITADDIRDFKFWLQEEHKYVDMYPVFYQNEVCRNVEQVRSENSMSGSLYRVRTVIKWCIKRGLTRNNPFDQYQIAQPMYGDPFYLTLEERDKVYYADLSGMGASYPVYRDIFMFQCLIGCRVSDLNRLTKANIVGADLNELAPTLDTTGVSTATACKVLRELLIALDKGWPGFQV
;
A
#
# COMPACT_ATOMS: atom_id res chain seq x y z
N MET A 1 -41.68 10.84 18.77
CA MET A 1 -40.27 10.58 19.06
C MET A 1 -39.48 11.90 19.09
N LYS A 2 -38.46 12.03 20.00
CA LYS A 2 -37.55 13.19 20.08
C LYS A 2 -36.10 12.68 20.06
N VAL A 3 -35.32 13.17 19.11
CA VAL A 3 -33.88 12.93 19.03
C VAL A 3 -33.15 14.15 19.60
N THR A 4 -32.10 13.95 20.40
CA THR A 4 -31.35 15.03 21.04
C THR A 4 -29.86 14.66 21.03
N ALA A 5 -29.02 15.54 20.47
CA ALA A 5 -27.59 15.44 20.60
C ALA A 5 -27.12 16.13 21.90
N PHE A 6 -26.19 15.54 22.62
CA PHE A 6 -25.65 16.09 23.87
C PHE A 6 -24.23 15.62 24.13
N ILE A 7 -23.50 16.34 24.97
CA ILE A 7 -22.22 15.91 25.51
C ILE A 7 -22.37 15.55 26.99
N ARG A 8 -21.59 14.54 27.45
CA ARG A 8 -21.51 14.28 28.89
C ARG A 8 -20.62 15.35 29.53
N LYS A 9 -21.08 15.97 30.62
CA LYS A 9 -20.23 16.81 31.44
C LYS A 9 -19.20 15.89 32.11
N THR A 10 -17.97 15.96 31.68
CA THR A 10 -16.86 15.36 32.43
C THR A 10 -16.56 16.25 33.62
N SER A 11 -16.52 15.67 34.80
CA SER A 11 -16.11 16.36 36.03
C SER A 11 -14.60 16.65 36.10
N ALA A 12 -13.89 16.47 34.99
CA ALA A 12 -12.47 16.76 34.87
C ALA A 12 -12.25 18.27 34.76
N LYS A 13 -11.50 18.78 35.70
CA LYS A 13 -11.07 20.16 35.79
C LYS A 13 -10.42 20.65 34.47
N ASN A 14 -11.03 21.68 33.87
CA ASN A 14 -10.45 22.75 33.03
C ASN A 14 -9.13 22.48 32.27
N ASN A 15 -8.95 21.36 31.59
CA ASN A 15 -7.92 21.29 30.59
C ASN A 15 -8.51 21.73 29.24
N VAL A 16 -7.94 22.78 28.67
CA VAL A 16 -8.35 23.40 27.38
C VAL A 16 -8.28 22.41 26.19
N THR A 17 -7.68 21.26 26.40
CA THR A 17 -7.43 20.21 25.38
C THR A 17 -8.44 19.06 25.42
N ASP A 18 -9.29 18.94 26.44
CA ASP A 18 -10.18 17.78 26.56
C ASP A 18 -11.38 17.90 25.61
N LEU A 19 -11.43 17.00 24.64
CA LEU A 19 -12.56 16.85 23.75
C LEU A 19 -13.63 15.93 24.38
N ALA A 20 -14.86 16.39 24.42
CA ALA A 20 -16.02 15.60 24.83
C ALA A 20 -16.67 14.96 23.62
N ARG A 21 -16.99 13.67 23.73
CA ARG A 21 -17.72 12.93 22.71
C ARG A 21 -19.19 13.35 22.68
N VAL A 22 -19.75 13.47 21.46
CA VAL A 22 -21.19 13.73 21.26
C VAL A 22 -21.97 12.41 21.35
N TYR A 23 -23.10 12.46 22.06
CA TYR A 23 -24.04 11.34 22.20
C TYR A 23 -25.38 11.76 21.58
N PHE A 24 -26.06 10.77 20.96
CA PHE A 24 -27.44 10.93 20.54
C PHE A 24 -28.36 10.18 21.50
N ARG A 25 -29.49 10.79 21.82
CA ARG A 25 -30.52 10.25 22.70
C ARG A 25 -31.84 10.25 21.98
N VAL A 26 -32.50 9.11 21.95
CA VAL A 26 -33.84 8.94 21.38
C VAL A 26 -34.83 8.65 22.50
N ARG A 27 -35.91 9.45 22.57
CA ARG A 27 -37.03 9.26 23.49
C ARG A 27 -38.29 9.16 22.73
N ASP A 28 -39.17 8.21 23.16
CA ASP A 28 -40.52 8.07 22.62
C ASP A 28 -41.57 8.21 23.70
N ILE A 29 -42.80 8.45 23.28
CA ILE A 29 -44.00 8.58 24.16
C ILE A 29 -44.26 7.28 24.92
N GLY A 30 -43.81 6.12 24.40
CA GLY A 30 -43.89 4.81 25.05
C GLY A 30 -42.90 4.53 26.19
N GLY A 31 -42.14 5.54 26.63
CA GLY A 31 -41.17 5.41 27.74
C GLY A 31 -39.77 4.94 27.33
N MET A 32 -39.51 4.74 26.03
CA MET A 32 -38.21 4.36 25.55
C MET A 32 -37.21 5.54 25.69
N ASP A 33 -36.02 5.24 26.22
CA ASP A 33 -34.91 6.19 26.39
C ASP A 33 -33.58 5.49 26.09
N ILE A 34 -33.13 5.58 24.87
CA ILE A 34 -31.88 4.96 24.39
C ILE A 34 -30.84 6.00 24.06
N LYS A 35 -29.57 5.66 24.25
CA LYS A 35 -28.42 6.56 24.02
C LYS A 35 -27.30 5.80 23.36
N ALA A 36 -26.64 6.43 22.40
CA ALA A 36 -25.39 5.92 21.81
C ALA A 36 -24.40 7.06 21.59
N ALA A 37 -23.11 6.71 21.61
CA ALA A 37 -22.02 7.64 21.33
C ALA A 37 -21.80 7.74 19.82
N SER A 38 -21.51 8.94 19.32
CA SER A 38 -20.98 9.15 17.98
C SER A 38 -19.46 9.32 18.03
N GLU A 39 -18.80 9.35 16.88
CA GLU A 39 -17.37 9.69 16.77
C GLU A 39 -17.11 11.19 16.81
N LEU A 40 -18.17 12.00 16.71
CA LEU A 40 -18.06 13.44 16.80
C LEU A 40 -17.55 13.84 18.19
N SER A 41 -16.57 14.74 18.20
CA SER A 41 -16.01 15.28 19.44
C SER A 41 -15.88 16.79 19.36
N ILE A 42 -16.13 17.46 20.48
CA ILE A 42 -16.12 18.91 20.57
C ILE A 42 -15.55 19.34 21.92
N ASN A 43 -14.90 20.50 21.95
CA ASN A 43 -14.55 21.12 23.22
C ASN A 43 -15.82 21.51 23.98
N PRO A 44 -16.00 21.07 25.26
CA PRO A 44 -17.21 21.38 26.04
C PRO A 44 -17.54 22.88 26.16
N ASN A 45 -16.51 23.74 26.15
CA ASN A 45 -16.67 25.18 26.19
C ASN A 45 -17.28 25.76 24.90
N HIS A 46 -17.16 25.03 23.80
CA HIS A 46 -17.69 25.42 22.49
C HIS A 46 -19.11 24.87 22.22
N TRP A 47 -19.58 23.94 23.05
CA TRP A 47 -20.89 23.30 22.90
C TRP A 47 -22.04 24.17 23.33
N SER A 48 -23.08 24.28 22.51
CA SER A 48 -24.37 24.90 22.84
C SER A 48 -25.44 23.78 22.98
N PRO A 49 -25.98 23.55 24.20
CA PRO A 49 -27.06 22.59 24.41
C PRO A 49 -28.35 22.96 23.67
N GLU A 50 -28.63 24.28 23.50
CA GLU A 50 -29.82 24.77 22.82
C GLU A 50 -29.80 24.52 21.32
N ARG A 51 -28.62 24.73 20.69
CA ARG A 51 -28.41 24.53 19.27
C ARG A 51 -28.03 23.07 18.95
N GLN A 52 -27.62 22.31 19.97
CA GLN A 52 -27.05 20.98 19.82
C GLN A 52 -25.86 20.94 18.82
N GLY A 53 -24.99 21.96 18.92
CA GLY A 53 -23.87 22.18 18.02
C GLY A 53 -22.90 23.21 18.57
N TYR A 54 -22.14 23.88 17.71
CA TYR A 54 -21.23 24.93 18.11
C TYR A 54 -21.97 26.18 18.60
N LYS A 55 -21.40 26.88 19.61
CA LYS A 55 -21.80 28.25 19.99
C LYS A 55 -21.54 29.19 18.81
N PRO A 56 -22.38 30.23 18.62
CA PRO A 56 -22.26 31.18 17.50
C PRO A 56 -20.92 31.92 17.45
N ARG A 57 -20.37 32.25 18.64
CA ARG A 57 -19.15 33.04 18.75
C ARG A 57 -18.01 32.24 19.36
N VAL A 58 -17.34 31.43 18.53
CA VAL A 58 -16.12 30.68 18.91
C VAL A 58 -15.01 31.12 17.96
N ALA A 59 -14.09 31.97 18.49
CA ALA A 59 -13.07 32.62 17.66
C ALA A 59 -11.94 31.68 17.16
N LEU A 60 -11.71 30.55 17.82
CA LEU A 60 -10.59 29.65 17.56
C LEU A 60 -10.90 28.49 16.57
N VAL A 61 -12.10 28.48 16.00
CA VAL A 61 -12.53 27.40 15.07
C VAL A 61 -13.02 28.03 13.79
N SER A 62 -12.52 27.56 12.64
CA SER A 62 -12.98 28.07 11.33
C SER A 62 -14.48 27.82 11.13
N GLU A 63 -15.14 28.69 10.40
CA GLU A 63 -16.57 28.56 10.08
C GLU A 63 -16.86 27.30 9.31
N GLU A 64 -15.93 26.84 8.44
CA GLU A 64 -16.06 25.59 7.69
C GLU A 64 -16.12 24.38 8.62
N LYS A 65 -15.27 24.32 9.66
CA LYS A 65 -15.29 23.23 10.66
C LYS A 65 -16.56 23.24 11.49
N LYS A 66 -17.07 24.43 11.87
CA LYS A 66 -18.35 24.55 12.59
C LYS A 66 -19.50 24.05 11.73
N ASN A 67 -19.57 24.50 10.47
CA ASN A 67 -20.62 24.12 9.54
C ASN A 67 -20.58 22.64 9.19
N ALA A 68 -19.41 22.05 9.03
CA ALA A 68 -19.25 20.62 8.80
C ALA A 68 -19.76 19.80 10.00
N PHE A 69 -19.32 20.15 11.21
CA PHE A 69 -19.75 19.49 12.44
C PHE A 69 -21.26 19.60 12.69
N ASP A 70 -21.84 20.78 12.53
CA ASP A 70 -23.28 21.02 12.72
C ASP A 70 -24.09 20.27 11.65
N ARG A 71 -23.56 20.16 10.43
CA ARG A 71 -24.14 19.34 9.35
C ARG A 71 -24.16 17.87 9.71
N ASP A 72 -23.05 17.34 10.24
CA ASP A 72 -22.98 15.92 10.66
C ASP A 72 -24.01 15.60 11.74
N ILE A 73 -24.17 16.48 12.73
CA ILE A 73 -25.22 16.34 13.77
C ILE A 73 -26.61 16.31 13.14
N GLN A 74 -26.89 17.21 12.19
CA GLN A 74 -28.18 17.26 11.50
C GLN A 74 -28.43 16.02 10.67
N GLN A 75 -27.44 15.55 9.95
CA GLN A 75 -27.55 14.33 9.12
C GLN A 75 -27.78 13.09 9.97
N ILE A 76 -27.04 12.91 11.07
CA ILE A 76 -27.27 11.79 12.00
C ILE A 76 -28.65 11.88 12.62
N THR A 77 -29.09 13.06 13.04
CA THR A 77 -30.44 13.27 13.59
C THR A 77 -31.52 12.94 12.57
N HIS A 78 -31.34 13.35 11.33
CA HIS A 78 -32.26 13.04 10.23
C HIS A 78 -32.30 11.53 9.92
N LEU A 79 -31.13 10.89 9.88
CA LEU A 79 -31.00 9.45 9.67
C LEU A 79 -31.73 8.66 10.76
N ILE A 80 -31.49 8.98 12.04
CA ILE A 80 -32.20 8.38 13.18
C ILE A 80 -33.71 8.58 13.06
N THR A 81 -34.15 9.77 12.65
CA THR A 81 -35.56 10.09 12.51
C THR A 81 -36.22 9.29 11.38
N ARG A 82 -35.53 9.12 10.28
CA ARG A 82 -36.03 8.38 9.09
C ARG A 82 -36.14 6.88 9.34
N GLU A 83 -35.11 6.29 9.97
CA GLU A 83 -35.01 4.84 10.18
C GLU A 83 -35.71 4.37 11.47
N TYR A 84 -36.29 5.28 12.24
CA TYR A 84 -36.94 4.93 13.51
C TYR A 84 -38.19 4.06 13.30
N SER A 85 -38.21 2.95 14.05
CA SER A 85 -39.41 2.10 14.19
C SER A 85 -39.68 1.82 15.68
N ARG A 86 -40.95 1.43 16.02
CA ARG A 86 -41.27 1.07 17.42
C ARG A 86 -40.55 -0.23 17.81
N GLY A 87 -39.98 -0.26 19.01
CA GLY A 87 -39.35 -1.46 19.54
C GLY A 87 -37.84 -1.56 19.28
N VAL A 88 -37.20 -0.50 18.72
CA VAL A 88 -35.76 -0.43 18.53
C VAL A 88 -35.02 -0.30 19.88
N ASP A 89 -33.81 -0.83 19.95
CA ASP A 89 -32.97 -0.86 21.15
C ASP A 89 -31.70 0.02 21.02
N GLY A 90 -30.87 0.02 22.06
CA GLY A 90 -29.60 0.75 22.08
C GLY A 90 -28.60 0.24 21.05
N ASN A 91 -28.65 -1.04 20.69
CA ASN A 91 -27.77 -1.63 19.67
C ASN A 91 -28.16 -1.14 18.28
N TRP A 92 -29.44 -1.02 17.98
CA TRP A 92 -29.93 -0.41 16.75
C TRP A 92 -29.41 1.04 16.60
N LEU A 93 -29.54 1.87 17.66
CA LEU A 93 -29.09 3.26 17.62
C LEU A 93 -27.57 3.35 17.42
N LYS A 94 -26.82 2.47 18.09
CA LYS A 94 -25.38 2.36 17.94
C LYS A 94 -25.00 1.97 16.52
N GLY A 95 -25.61 0.93 15.96
CA GLY A 95 -25.39 0.45 14.60
C GLY A 95 -25.69 1.53 13.55
N LEU A 96 -26.77 2.29 13.74
CA LEU A 96 -27.16 3.35 12.81
C LEU A 96 -26.16 4.53 12.81
N ILE A 97 -25.63 4.91 13.98
CA ILE A 97 -24.60 5.95 14.10
C ILE A 97 -23.27 5.44 13.53
N GLU A 98 -22.90 4.19 13.77
CA GLU A 98 -21.73 3.55 13.17
C GLU A 98 -21.86 3.49 11.64
N GLU A 99 -23.03 3.15 11.12
CA GLU A 99 -23.31 3.17 9.67
C GLU A 99 -23.15 4.57 9.05
N TYR A 100 -23.54 5.63 9.76
CA TYR A 100 -23.33 7.00 9.32
C TYR A 100 -21.83 7.34 9.21
N HIS A 101 -21.05 7.00 10.24
CA HIS A 101 -19.62 7.25 10.23
C HIS A 101 -18.84 6.30 9.31
N HIS A 102 -19.36 5.11 9.10
CA HIS A 102 -18.74 4.01 8.37
C HIS A 102 -19.77 3.30 7.47
N PRO A 103 -20.25 3.94 6.40
CA PRO A 103 -21.43 3.51 5.65
C PRO A 103 -21.35 2.10 5.03
N ASN A 104 -20.16 1.49 5.03
CA ASN A 104 -19.99 0.17 4.42
C ASN A 104 -19.52 -0.93 5.39
N ILE A 105 -19.20 -0.59 6.64
CA ILE A 105 -18.71 -1.58 7.62
C ILE A 105 -19.86 -2.37 8.22
N ASN A 106 -21.01 -1.72 8.47
CA ASN A 106 -22.15 -2.33 9.18
C ASN A 106 -23.26 -2.87 8.27
N ALA A 107 -23.27 -2.50 6.99
CA ALA A 107 -24.34 -2.92 6.07
C ALA A 107 -24.45 -4.43 5.86
N ARG A 108 -23.49 -5.24 6.38
CA ARG A 108 -23.41 -6.67 6.07
C ARG A 108 -23.07 -7.59 7.26
N GLY A 109 -23.41 -7.21 8.47
CA GLY A 109 -23.45 -8.08 9.66
C GLY A 109 -22.28 -9.02 9.90
N GLY A 110 -21.50 -8.82 10.97
CA GLY A 110 -20.53 -9.76 11.49
C GLY A 110 -19.29 -9.98 10.59
N ASN A 111 -18.78 -11.19 10.55
CA ASN A 111 -17.56 -11.60 9.82
C ASN A 111 -17.48 -11.20 8.33
N LYS A 112 -18.58 -10.72 7.73
CA LYS A 112 -18.57 -10.20 6.36
C LYS A 112 -17.94 -8.81 6.21
N ALA A 113 -17.89 -8.02 7.27
CA ALA A 113 -17.27 -6.69 7.21
C ALA A 113 -15.75 -6.79 6.95
N GLU A 114 -15.08 -7.75 7.57
CA GLU A 114 -13.64 -7.98 7.37
C GLU A 114 -13.32 -8.43 5.94
N GLU A 115 -14.21 -9.20 5.31
CA GLU A 115 -14.04 -9.69 3.94
C GLU A 115 -14.00 -8.55 2.90
N TYR A 116 -14.56 -7.38 3.21
CA TYR A 116 -14.52 -6.21 2.32
C TYR A 116 -13.30 -5.30 2.53
N LEU A 117 -12.46 -5.56 3.53
CA LEU A 117 -11.24 -4.81 3.73
C LEU A 117 -10.24 -5.09 2.58
N LEU A 118 -9.63 -4.04 2.05
CA LEU A 118 -8.59 -4.18 1.03
C LEU A 118 -7.42 -5.03 1.54
N SER A 119 -7.01 -4.83 2.78
CA SER A 119 -5.95 -5.59 3.45
C SER A 119 -6.26 -7.09 3.49
N TYR A 120 -7.49 -7.47 3.86
CA TYR A 120 -7.95 -8.86 3.83
C TYR A 120 -7.91 -9.44 2.42
N GLN A 121 -8.38 -8.69 1.42
CA GLN A 121 -8.42 -9.15 0.04
C GLN A 121 -7.02 -9.26 -0.59
N ILE A 122 -6.06 -8.42 -0.19
CA ILE A 122 -4.66 -8.59 -0.62
C ILE A 122 -4.09 -9.90 -0.07
N GLN A 123 -4.31 -10.21 1.20
CA GLN A 123 -3.86 -11.46 1.81
C GLN A 123 -4.50 -12.67 1.10
N LYS A 124 -5.80 -12.64 0.92
CA LYS A 124 -6.56 -13.71 0.24
C LYS A 124 -6.11 -13.91 -1.21
N TYR A 125 -5.84 -12.82 -1.93
CA TYR A 125 -5.29 -12.86 -3.29
C TYR A 125 -3.93 -13.59 -3.33
N VAL A 126 -3.04 -13.29 -2.37
CA VAL A 126 -1.73 -13.91 -2.24
C VAL A 126 -1.82 -15.39 -1.91
N ASP A 127 -2.82 -15.80 -1.12
CA ASP A 127 -2.99 -17.18 -0.67
C ASP A 127 -3.67 -18.06 -1.73
N GLU A 128 -4.58 -17.50 -2.52
CA GLU A 128 -5.37 -18.25 -3.50
C GLU A 128 -4.79 -18.20 -4.93
N THR A 129 -3.86 -17.28 -5.22
CA THR A 129 -3.30 -17.12 -6.57
C THR A 129 -1.92 -17.76 -6.66
N PRO A 130 -1.64 -18.58 -7.67
CA PRO A 130 -0.31 -19.15 -7.87
C PRO A 130 0.68 -18.07 -8.36
N LEU A 131 1.25 -17.33 -7.43
CA LEU A 131 2.20 -16.27 -7.70
C LEU A 131 3.65 -16.79 -7.65
N ALA A 132 4.49 -16.28 -8.54
CA ALA A 132 5.94 -16.44 -8.40
C ALA A 132 6.43 -15.82 -7.08
N PHE A 133 7.50 -16.37 -6.50
CA PHE A 133 8.03 -15.97 -5.19
C PHE A 133 8.19 -14.45 -5.03
N GLU A 134 8.84 -13.79 -5.97
CA GLU A 134 9.04 -12.33 -5.92
C GLU A 134 7.73 -11.55 -6.05
N SER A 135 6.79 -12.03 -6.87
CA SER A 135 5.47 -11.41 -6.99
C SER A 135 4.70 -11.50 -5.67
N ARG A 136 4.72 -12.69 -5.02
CA ARG A 136 4.11 -12.91 -3.71
C ARG A 136 4.69 -11.94 -2.67
N LYS A 137 6.02 -11.85 -2.59
CA LYS A 137 6.73 -10.94 -1.69
C LYS A 137 6.30 -9.49 -1.90
N HIS A 138 6.25 -9.04 -3.15
CA HIS A 138 5.83 -7.68 -3.47
C HIS A 138 4.37 -7.37 -3.09
N HIS A 139 3.45 -8.33 -3.19
CA HIS A 139 2.09 -8.14 -2.72
C HIS A 139 2.01 -8.06 -1.19
N LEU A 140 2.79 -8.87 -0.46
CA LEU A 140 2.88 -8.80 1.00
C LEU A 140 3.53 -7.48 1.48
N ASP A 141 4.57 -7.02 0.80
CA ASP A 141 5.14 -5.69 1.07
C ASP A 141 4.11 -4.57 0.86
N ASN A 142 3.25 -4.73 -0.15
CA ASN A 142 2.18 -3.77 -0.40
C ASN A 142 1.06 -3.86 0.66
N LEU A 143 0.72 -5.06 1.13
CA LEU A 143 -0.18 -5.26 2.26
C LEU A 143 0.31 -4.52 3.50
N ASN A 144 1.59 -4.66 3.84
CA ASN A 144 2.20 -3.95 4.97
C ASN A 144 2.11 -2.43 4.83
N LYS A 145 2.23 -1.89 3.60
CA LYS A 145 2.04 -0.45 3.35
C LYS A 145 0.60 -0.02 3.57
N VAL A 146 -0.38 -0.80 3.11
CA VAL A 146 -1.81 -0.53 3.32
C VAL A 146 -2.15 -0.55 4.81
N LEU A 147 -1.75 -1.59 5.54
CA LEU A 147 -1.98 -1.70 6.98
C LEU A 147 -1.34 -0.55 7.77
N ARG A 148 -0.12 -0.17 7.41
CA ARG A 148 0.58 0.95 8.05
C ARG A 148 -0.09 2.28 7.74
N TYR A 149 -0.58 2.50 6.52
CA TYR A 149 -1.35 3.68 6.17
C TYR A 149 -2.65 3.77 6.98
N GLU A 150 -3.43 2.69 7.09
CA GLU A 150 -4.64 2.66 7.90
C GLU A 150 -4.33 2.97 9.38
N ARG A 151 -3.28 2.35 9.94
CA ARG A 151 -2.83 2.67 11.31
C ARG A 151 -2.40 4.12 11.47
N PHE A 152 -1.68 4.68 10.49
CA PHE A 152 -1.31 6.11 10.50
C PHE A 152 -2.55 7.01 10.53
N ARG A 153 -3.58 6.70 9.74
CA ARG A 153 -4.85 7.41 9.75
C ARG A 153 -5.55 7.30 11.12
N HIS A 154 -5.48 6.14 11.78
CA HIS A 154 -6.07 5.90 13.10
C HIS A 154 -5.32 6.63 14.23
N GLU A 155 -4.02 6.41 14.32
CA GLU A 155 -3.22 6.82 15.48
C GLU A 155 -2.74 8.27 15.39
N VAL A 156 -2.32 8.70 14.19
CA VAL A 156 -1.74 10.04 13.95
C VAL A 156 -2.80 11.03 13.52
N MET A 157 -3.66 10.66 12.56
CA MET A 157 -4.71 11.51 12.04
C MET A 157 -6.01 11.46 12.86
N HIS A 158 -6.06 10.62 13.90
CA HIS A 158 -7.21 10.40 14.79
C HIS A 158 -8.51 10.01 14.07
N GLN A 159 -8.38 9.40 12.90
CA GLN A 159 -9.51 8.89 12.11
C GLN A 159 -9.80 7.44 12.50
N ARG A 160 -10.31 7.24 13.71
CA ARG A 160 -10.68 5.92 14.22
C ARG A 160 -11.74 5.29 13.31
N GLY A 161 -11.49 4.07 12.85
CA GLY A 161 -12.41 3.36 11.97
C GLY A 161 -12.18 3.60 10.47
N PHE A 162 -11.17 4.37 10.06
CA PHE A 162 -10.78 4.47 8.65
C PHE A 162 -10.22 3.13 8.18
N HIS A 163 -10.84 2.56 7.15
CA HIS A 163 -10.37 1.37 6.45
C HIS A 163 -10.57 1.53 4.95
N LEU A 164 -9.63 1.02 4.18
CA LEU A 164 -9.79 0.90 2.74
C LEU A 164 -10.65 -0.33 2.43
N CYS A 165 -11.91 -0.08 2.08
CA CYS A 165 -12.86 -1.15 1.73
C CYS A 165 -13.04 -1.23 0.21
N ILE A 166 -13.02 -2.44 -0.36
CA ILE A 166 -13.12 -2.64 -1.81
C ILE A 166 -14.42 -2.11 -2.42
N ASP A 167 -15.51 -2.04 -1.64
CA ASP A 167 -16.81 -1.54 -2.11
C ASP A 167 -16.93 -0.01 -2.10
N SER A 168 -16.11 0.68 -1.30
CA SER A 168 -16.24 2.13 -1.07
C SER A 168 -14.99 2.94 -1.36
N ILE A 169 -13.86 2.30 -1.59
CA ILE A 169 -12.61 2.97 -1.93
C ILE A 169 -12.81 3.87 -3.17
N THR A 170 -12.40 5.11 -3.06
CA THR A 170 -12.56 6.14 -4.08
C THR A 170 -11.23 6.46 -4.78
N ALA A 171 -11.30 7.22 -5.86
CA ALA A 171 -10.12 7.77 -6.51
C ALA A 171 -9.33 8.73 -5.59
N ASP A 172 -10.03 9.43 -4.69
CA ASP A 172 -9.39 10.31 -3.71
C ASP A 172 -8.63 9.52 -2.65
N ASP A 173 -9.17 8.39 -2.17
CA ASP A 173 -8.44 7.50 -1.26
C ASP A 173 -7.14 6.96 -1.89
N ILE A 174 -7.16 6.69 -3.20
CA ILE A 174 -5.96 6.27 -3.94
C ILE A 174 -4.94 7.42 -4.04
N ARG A 175 -5.41 8.67 -4.25
CA ARG A 175 -4.53 9.86 -4.25
C ARG A 175 -3.91 10.09 -2.88
N ASP A 176 -4.71 10.01 -1.82
CA ASP A 176 -4.27 10.18 -0.44
C ASP A 176 -3.26 9.10 -0.05
N PHE A 177 -3.50 7.85 -0.42
CA PHE A 177 -2.56 6.76 -0.19
C PHE A 177 -1.24 6.99 -0.94
N LYS A 178 -1.29 7.42 -2.22
CA LYS A 178 -0.08 7.77 -2.98
C LYS A 178 0.68 8.93 -2.32
N PHE A 179 -0.03 9.99 -1.95
CA PHE A 179 0.57 11.14 -1.29
C PHE A 179 1.23 10.75 0.04
N TRP A 180 0.56 9.94 0.84
CA TRP A 180 1.14 9.42 2.08
C TRP A 180 2.42 8.59 1.81
N LEU A 181 2.43 7.72 0.80
CA LEU A 181 3.62 6.98 0.40
C LEU A 181 4.78 7.88 0.00
N GLN A 182 4.49 9.00 -0.65
CA GLN A 182 5.48 9.99 -1.07
C GLN A 182 6.09 10.71 0.12
N GLU A 183 5.26 11.09 1.09
CA GLU A 183 5.64 11.90 2.25
C GLU A 183 6.10 11.06 3.45
N GLU A 184 5.97 9.72 3.39
CA GLU A 184 6.21 8.84 4.53
C GLU A 184 7.61 9.01 5.13
N HIS A 185 8.63 9.29 4.32
CA HIS A 185 9.98 9.56 4.80
C HIS A 185 10.06 10.75 5.77
N LYS A 186 9.21 11.77 5.61
CA LYS A 186 9.12 12.91 6.52
C LYS A 186 8.37 12.57 7.81
N TYR A 187 7.40 11.66 7.71
CA TYR A 187 6.59 11.25 8.85
C TYR A 187 7.39 10.40 9.85
N VAL A 188 8.45 9.73 9.42
CA VAL A 188 9.37 9.01 10.32
C VAL A 188 9.96 9.97 11.36
N ASP A 189 10.42 11.13 10.93
CA ASP A 189 11.00 12.15 11.82
C ASP A 189 9.92 12.87 12.65
N MET A 190 8.75 13.10 12.07
CA MET A 190 7.64 13.82 12.74
C MET A 190 6.94 12.96 13.80
N TYR A 191 6.87 11.64 13.60
CA TYR A 191 6.11 10.71 14.45
C TYR A 191 6.96 9.49 14.85
N PRO A 192 8.10 9.67 15.50
CA PRO A 192 9.05 8.59 15.80
C PRO A 192 8.42 7.47 16.64
N VAL A 193 7.50 7.80 17.55
CA VAL A 193 6.80 6.82 18.39
C VAL A 193 5.97 5.84 17.54
N PHE A 194 5.32 6.33 16.50
CA PHE A 194 4.55 5.48 15.58
C PHE A 194 5.47 4.49 14.84
N TYR A 195 6.63 4.97 14.38
CA TYR A 195 7.56 4.16 13.57
C TYR A 195 8.50 3.26 14.38
N GLN A 196 8.65 3.46 15.69
CA GLN A 196 9.52 2.64 16.55
C GLN A 196 9.16 1.14 16.53
N ASN A 197 7.88 0.83 16.40
CA ASN A 197 7.37 -0.54 16.41
C ASN A 197 7.15 -1.12 14.99
N GLU A 198 7.46 -0.36 13.95
CA GLU A 198 7.26 -0.77 12.57
C GLU A 198 8.54 -1.40 12.00
N VAL A 199 8.45 -2.66 11.59
CA VAL A 199 9.52 -3.32 10.83
C VAL A 199 9.47 -2.81 9.38
N CYS A 200 9.92 -1.59 9.17
CA CYS A 200 9.90 -0.94 7.85
C CYS A 200 11.32 -0.84 7.30
N ARG A 201 11.62 -1.57 6.25
CA ARG A 201 12.88 -1.38 5.52
C ARG A 201 12.76 -0.14 4.62
N ASN A 202 13.74 0.76 4.69
CA ASN A 202 13.89 1.92 3.77
C ASN A 202 12.73 2.93 3.79
N VAL A 203 12.03 3.09 4.92
CA VAL A 203 10.95 4.10 5.04
C VAL A 203 11.53 5.52 5.07
N GLU A 204 12.76 5.68 5.57
CA GLU A 204 13.49 6.95 5.64
C GLU A 204 13.89 7.50 4.26
N GLN A 205 13.79 6.68 3.21
CA GLN A 205 14.17 7.07 1.86
C GLN A 205 12.98 7.57 1.05
N VAL A 206 13.22 8.63 0.27
CA VAL A 206 12.23 9.12 -0.71
C VAL A 206 11.93 8.02 -1.73
N ARG A 207 10.64 7.66 -1.86
CA ARG A 207 10.24 6.67 -2.87
C ARG A 207 10.21 7.29 -4.26
N SER A 208 10.75 6.57 -5.23
CA SER A 208 10.63 6.93 -6.63
C SER A 208 9.18 6.81 -7.11
N GLU A 209 8.80 7.59 -8.12
CA GLU A 209 7.48 7.51 -8.77
C GLU A 209 7.17 6.09 -9.25
N ASN A 210 8.16 5.38 -9.81
CA ASN A 210 8.00 4.00 -10.24
C ASN A 210 7.65 3.05 -9.08
N SER A 211 8.23 3.26 -7.91
CA SER A 211 7.94 2.46 -6.71
C SER A 211 6.50 2.69 -6.23
N MET A 212 6.04 3.95 -6.23
CA MET A 212 4.67 4.30 -5.86
C MET A 212 3.67 3.77 -6.88
N SER A 213 3.91 3.98 -8.17
CA SER A 213 3.09 3.42 -9.26
C SER A 213 3.01 1.90 -9.16
N GLY A 214 4.12 1.21 -8.88
CA GLY A 214 4.14 -0.23 -8.65
C GLY A 214 3.24 -0.68 -7.49
N SER A 215 3.20 0.08 -6.40
CA SER A 215 2.28 -0.19 -5.27
C SER A 215 0.82 -0.04 -5.69
N LEU A 216 0.48 1.02 -6.44
CA LEU A 216 -0.87 1.25 -6.94
C LEU A 216 -1.31 0.22 -7.99
N TYR A 217 -0.40 -0.24 -8.86
CA TYR A 217 -0.68 -1.33 -9.80
C TYR A 217 -1.05 -2.64 -9.08
N ARG A 218 -0.42 -2.93 -7.94
CA ARG A 218 -0.75 -4.11 -7.12
C ARG A 218 -2.13 -3.97 -6.48
N VAL A 219 -2.47 -2.81 -5.93
CA VAL A 219 -3.83 -2.52 -5.43
C VAL A 219 -4.86 -2.71 -6.56
N ARG A 220 -4.62 -2.14 -7.74
CA ARG A 220 -5.50 -2.29 -8.91
C ARG A 220 -5.67 -3.76 -9.32
N THR A 221 -4.61 -4.55 -9.24
CA THR A 221 -4.66 -5.98 -9.58
C THR A 221 -5.60 -6.73 -8.63
N VAL A 222 -5.50 -6.47 -7.32
CA VAL A 222 -6.39 -7.09 -6.32
C VAL A 222 -7.84 -6.65 -6.51
N ILE A 223 -8.09 -5.35 -6.71
CA ILE A 223 -9.45 -4.85 -6.96
C ILE A 223 -10.06 -5.49 -8.21
N LYS A 224 -9.31 -5.59 -9.30
CA LYS A 224 -9.76 -6.28 -10.52
C LYS A 224 -10.03 -7.77 -10.27
N TRP A 225 -9.25 -8.42 -9.44
CA TRP A 225 -9.48 -9.81 -9.04
C TRP A 225 -10.76 -9.94 -8.21
N CYS A 226 -11.03 -9.02 -7.27
CA CYS A 226 -12.29 -8.96 -6.52
C CYS A 226 -13.52 -8.74 -7.44
N ILE A 227 -13.40 -7.85 -8.43
CA ILE A 227 -14.46 -7.59 -9.43
C ILE A 227 -14.76 -8.86 -10.24
N LYS A 228 -13.73 -9.58 -10.71
CA LYS A 228 -13.90 -10.84 -11.45
C LYS A 228 -14.61 -11.91 -10.64
N ARG A 229 -14.50 -11.87 -9.32
CA ARG A 229 -15.18 -12.80 -8.38
C ARG A 229 -16.57 -12.32 -7.96
N GLY A 230 -17.00 -11.17 -8.45
CA GLY A 230 -18.29 -10.59 -8.11
C GLY A 230 -18.39 -10.07 -6.66
N LEU A 231 -17.25 -9.88 -5.97
CA LEU A 231 -17.21 -9.37 -4.61
C LEU A 231 -17.52 -7.87 -4.56
N THR A 232 -17.14 -7.12 -5.57
CA THR A 232 -17.45 -5.70 -5.73
C THR A 232 -17.66 -5.33 -7.19
N ARG A 233 -18.29 -4.18 -7.44
CA ARG A 233 -18.36 -3.54 -8.76
C ARG A 233 -17.57 -2.22 -8.77
N ASN A 234 -17.07 -1.80 -7.63
CA ASN A 234 -16.34 -0.55 -7.47
C ASN A 234 -14.92 -0.68 -8.02
N ASN A 235 -14.54 0.25 -8.91
CA ASN A 235 -13.19 0.35 -9.45
C ASN A 235 -12.70 1.81 -9.39
N PRO A 236 -11.97 2.20 -8.34
CA PRO A 236 -11.49 3.57 -8.18
C PRO A 236 -10.51 3.99 -9.31
N PHE A 237 -9.91 3.02 -10.00
CA PHE A 237 -8.97 3.27 -11.10
C PHE A 237 -9.64 3.62 -12.42
N ASP A 238 -10.97 3.61 -12.51
CA ASP A 238 -11.69 4.16 -13.65
C ASP A 238 -11.62 5.70 -13.67
N GLN A 239 -11.45 6.31 -12.48
CA GLN A 239 -11.31 7.76 -12.29
C GLN A 239 -9.89 8.18 -11.87
N TYR A 240 -8.98 7.22 -11.69
CA TYR A 240 -7.59 7.47 -11.31
C TYR A 240 -6.61 6.78 -12.24
N GLN A 241 -5.85 7.56 -12.99
CA GLN A 241 -4.82 7.04 -13.88
C GLN A 241 -3.48 6.94 -13.14
N ILE A 242 -2.92 5.71 -13.07
CA ILE A 242 -1.58 5.49 -12.52
C ILE A 242 -0.56 6.00 -13.52
N ALA A 243 0.42 6.77 -13.03
CA ALA A 243 1.53 7.25 -13.85
C ALA A 243 2.29 6.09 -14.50
N GLN A 244 2.64 6.25 -15.77
CA GLN A 244 3.46 5.27 -16.48
C GLN A 244 4.87 5.23 -15.86
N PRO A 245 5.49 4.04 -15.77
CA PRO A 245 6.86 3.93 -15.29
C PRO A 245 7.81 4.77 -16.18
N MET A 246 8.61 5.59 -15.54
CA MET A 246 9.69 6.31 -16.20
C MET A 246 10.97 5.50 -16.05
N TYR A 247 11.52 5.08 -17.16
CA TYR A 247 12.82 4.43 -17.19
C TYR A 247 13.84 5.47 -17.61
N GLY A 248 14.98 5.49 -16.94
CA GLY A 248 16.13 6.29 -17.38
C GLY A 248 16.70 5.72 -18.69
N ASP A 249 17.54 6.50 -19.34
CA ASP A 249 18.26 6.00 -20.48
C ASP A 249 19.14 4.83 -20.08
N PRO A 250 19.05 3.70 -20.79
CA PRO A 250 19.86 2.54 -20.47
C PRO A 250 21.36 2.90 -20.69
N PHE A 251 22.16 2.56 -19.70
CA PHE A 251 23.59 2.72 -19.80
C PHE A 251 24.18 1.56 -20.62
N TYR A 252 24.83 1.87 -21.70
CA TYR A 252 25.47 0.88 -22.57
C TYR A 252 26.99 1.04 -22.50
N LEU A 253 27.69 -0.08 -22.49
CA LEU A 253 29.12 -0.10 -22.79
C LEU A 253 29.28 -0.16 -24.31
N THR A 254 30.19 0.63 -24.81
CA THR A 254 30.67 0.49 -26.19
C THR A 254 31.48 -0.80 -26.34
N LEU A 255 31.66 -1.29 -27.55
CA LEU A 255 32.50 -2.45 -27.82
C LEU A 255 33.93 -2.25 -27.32
N GLU A 256 34.47 -1.03 -27.49
CA GLU A 256 35.80 -0.67 -27.02
C GLU A 256 35.91 -0.74 -25.48
N GLU A 257 34.91 -0.23 -24.76
CA GLU A 257 34.87 -0.29 -23.30
C GLU A 257 34.73 -1.72 -22.79
N ARG A 258 33.89 -2.53 -23.45
CA ARG A 258 33.78 -3.96 -23.16
C ARG A 258 35.11 -4.67 -23.34
N ASP A 259 35.81 -4.42 -24.44
CA ASP A 259 37.10 -5.04 -24.74
C ASP A 259 38.17 -4.57 -23.77
N LYS A 260 38.17 -3.29 -23.32
CA LYS A 260 39.03 -2.82 -22.21
C LYS A 260 38.82 -3.64 -20.92
N VAL A 261 37.56 -3.97 -20.58
CA VAL A 261 37.26 -4.81 -19.42
C VAL A 261 37.82 -6.22 -19.63
N TYR A 262 37.67 -6.78 -20.84
CA TYR A 262 38.16 -8.12 -21.15
C TYR A 262 39.66 -8.26 -21.05
N TYR A 263 40.40 -7.30 -21.62
CA TYR A 263 41.87 -7.31 -21.65
C TYR A 263 42.52 -6.67 -20.42
N ALA A 264 41.74 -6.22 -19.43
CA ALA A 264 42.28 -5.61 -18.24
C ALA A 264 43.20 -6.60 -17.47
N ASP A 265 44.34 -6.09 -17.02
CA ASP A 265 45.21 -6.85 -16.12
C ASP A 265 44.58 -6.88 -14.71
N LEU A 266 44.19 -8.07 -14.29
CA LEU A 266 43.58 -8.32 -12.98
C LEU A 266 44.53 -9.02 -12.00
N SER A 267 45.82 -9.10 -12.31
CA SER A 267 46.84 -9.80 -11.50
C SER A 267 46.97 -9.25 -10.07
N GLY A 268 46.66 -7.96 -9.88
CA GLY A 268 46.69 -7.28 -8.56
C GLY A 268 45.36 -7.36 -7.79
N MET A 269 44.33 -8.04 -8.35
CA MET A 269 43.02 -8.13 -7.75
C MET A 269 42.77 -9.55 -7.15
N GLY A 270 41.72 -9.67 -6.35
CA GLY A 270 41.37 -10.97 -5.76
C GLY A 270 41.05 -12.05 -6.83
N ALA A 271 41.23 -13.32 -6.50
CA ALA A 271 41.10 -14.47 -7.40
C ALA A 271 39.72 -14.59 -8.09
N SER A 272 38.71 -13.96 -7.55
CA SER A 272 37.33 -13.98 -8.12
C SER A 272 37.14 -12.99 -9.30
N TYR A 273 37.98 -11.97 -9.44
CA TYR A 273 37.77 -10.94 -10.47
C TYR A 273 37.88 -11.46 -11.90
N PRO A 274 38.86 -12.30 -12.24
CA PRO A 274 38.91 -12.91 -13.57
C PRO A 274 37.61 -13.68 -13.91
N VAL A 275 37.07 -14.41 -12.93
CA VAL A 275 35.83 -15.18 -13.09
C VAL A 275 34.64 -14.24 -13.34
N TYR A 276 34.49 -13.16 -12.56
CA TYR A 276 33.42 -12.18 -12.78
C TYR A 276 33.54 -11.50 -14.14
N ARG A 277 34.76 -11.17 -14.59
CA ARG A 277 34.99 -10.64 -15.92
C ARG A 277 34.50 -11.61 -17.00
N ASP A 278 34.85 -12.88 -16.89
CA ASP A 278 34.53 -13.89 -17.89
C ASP A 278 33.01 -14.15 -17.94
N ILE A 279 32.32 -14.13 -16.79
CA ILE A 279 30.85 -14.19 -16.73
C ILE A 279 30.22 -12.99 -17.42
N PHE A 280 30.72 -11.77 -17.10
CA PHE A 280 30.24 -10.54 -17.71
C PHE A 280 30.39 -10.57 -19.23
N MET A 281 31.56 -11.02 -19.72
CA MET A 281 31.81 -11.17 -21.15
C MET A 281 30.87 -12.18 -21.79
N PHE A 282 30.66 -13.33 -21.15
CA PHE A 282 29.72 -14.32 -21.63
C PHE A 282 28.30 -13.76 -21.70
N GLN A 283 27.85 -13.06 -20.68
CA GLN A 283 26.54 -12.40 -20.66
C GLN A 283 26.39 -11.36 -21.78
N CYS A 284 27.42 -10.58 -22.05
CA CYS A 284 27.44 -9.62 -23.17
C CYS A 284 27.30 -10.32 -24.51
N LEU A 285 27.92 -11.51 -24.68
CA LEU A 285 27.92 -12.25 -25.94
C LEU A 285 26.56 -12.90 -26.20
N ILE A 286 25.93 -13.50 -25.19
CA ILE A 286 24.65 -14.20 -25.37
C ILE A 286 23.42 -13.33 -25.14
N GLY A 287 23.59 -12.10 -24.64
CA GLY A 287 22.49 -11.15 -24.39
C GLY A 287 21.44 -11.64 -23.39
N CYS A 288 21.78 -12.59 -22.52
CA CYS A 288 20.85 -13.15 -21.57
C CYS A 288 20.66 -12.27 -20.33
N ARG A 289 19.50 -12.40 -19.67
CA ARG A 289 19.28 -11.76 -18.36
C ARG A 289 20.09 -12.44 -17.28
N VAL A 290 20.45 -11.71 -16.21
CA VAL A 290 21.15 -12.27 -15.03
C VAL A 290 20.40 -13.47 -14.43
N SER A 291 19.06 -13.41 -14.39
CA SER A 291 18.23 -14.54 -13.93
C SER A 291 18.38 -15.80 -14.78
N ASP A 292 18.54 -15.63 -16.09
CA ASP A 292 18.69 -16.75 -17.03
C ASP A 292 20.10 -17.29 -16.97
N LEU A 293 21.10 -16.40 -16.87
CA LEU A 293 22.49 -16.76 -16.62
C LEU A 293 22.64 -17.64 -15.37
N ASN A 294 22.02 -17.24 -14.25
CA ASN A 294 22.05 -18.00 -13.00
C ASN A 294 21.35 -19.35 -13.05
N ARG A 295 20.54 -19.61 -14.07
CA ARG A 295 19.85 -20.89 -14.30
C ARG A 295 20.54 -21.76 -15.32
N LEU A 296 21.58 -21.26 -15.99
CA LEU A 296 22.34 -22.05 -16.95
C LEU A 296 23.01 -23.23 -16.27
N THR A 297 22.78 -24.41 -16.81
CA THR A 297 23.41 -25.66 -16.41
C THR A 297 24.13 -26.28 -17.61
N LYS A 298 25.03 -27.21 -17.35
CA LYS A 298 25.70 -27.96 -18.42
C LYS A 298 24.71 -28.61 -19.41
N ALA A 299 23.53 -29.02 -18.93
CA ALA A 299 22.48 -29.60 -19.77
C ALA A 299 21.85 -28.61 -20.76
N ASN A 300 21.97 -27.31 -20.51
CA ASN A 300 21.47 -26.25 -21.41
C ASN A 300 22.43 -25.95 -22.56
N ILE A 301 23.65 -26.51 -22.54
CA ILE A 301 24.68 -26.31 -23.55
C ILE A 301 24.73 -27.57 -24.44
N VAL A 302 23.59 -28.05 -24.88
CA VAL A 302 23.49 -29.24 -25.72
C VAL A 302 23.63 -28.84 -27.18
N GLY A 303 24.61 -29.40 -27.87
CA GLY A 303 24.77 -29.30 -29.34
C GLY A 303 25.31 -27.95 -29.82
N ALA A 304 25.98 -27.17 -28.96
CA ALA A 304 26.70 -25.99 -29.40
C ALA A 304 27.91 -26.42 -30.25
N ASP A 305 27.71 -26.53 -31.55
CA ASP A 305 28.82 -26.44 -32.48
C ASP A 305 29.31 -25.00 -32.46
N LEU A 306 30.49 -24.78 -31.87
CA LEU A 306 31.14 -23.47 -31.81
C LEU A 306 31.33 -22.85 -33.18
N ASN A 307 31.34 -23.66 -34.26
CA ASN A 307 31.38 -23.15 -35.62
C ASN A 307 30.05 -22.62 -36.12
N GLU A 308 28.91 -23.10 -35.60
CA GLU A 308 27.57 -22.54 -35.91
C GLU A 308 27.29 -21.23 -35.15
N LEU A 309 27.85 -21.06 -33.97
CA LEU A 309 27.75 -19.83 -33.18
C LEU A 309 28.67 -18.72 -33.71
N ALA A 310 29.73 -19.07 -34.42
CA ALA A 310 30.73 -18.13 -34.92
C ALA A 310 30.12 -16.97 -35.77
N PRO A 311 29.19 -17.20 -36.72
CA PRO A 311 28.62 -16.11 -37.52
C PRO A 311 27.78 -15.11 -36.69
N THR A 312 27.13 -15.59 -35.62
CA THR A 312 26.31 -14.75 -34.73
C THR A 312 27.17 -13.92 -33.80
N LEU A 313 28.32 -14.44 -33.39
CA LEU A 313 29.29 -13.76 -32.55
C LEU A 313 30.11 -12.69 -33.29
N ASP A 314 30.33 -12.88 -34.58
CA ASP A 314 31.02 -11.91 -35.44
C ASP A 314 30.24 -10.58 -35.59
N THR A 315 28.92 -10.62 -35.50
CA THR A 315 28.08 -9.41 -35.52
C THR A 315 28.22 -8.54 -34.26
N THR A 316 28.80 -9.11 -33.19
CA THR A 316 29.02 -8.39 -31.92
C THR A 316 30.41 -7.75 -31.81
N GLY A 317 31.27 -7.88 -32.83
CA GLY A 317 32.62 -7.32 -32.87
C GLY A 317 33.65 -8.06 -32.00
N VAL A 318 33.29 -9.19 -31.41
CA VAL A 318 34.23 -10.08 -30.69
C VAL A 318 34.74 -11.13 -31.65
N SER A 319 36.06 -11.33 -31.71
CA SER A 319 36.59 -12.39 -32.56
C SER A 319 36.07 -13.75 -32.12
N THR A 320 35.77 -14.63 -33.09
CA THR A 320 35.31 -16.02 -32.86
C THR A 320 36.23 -16.76 -31.88
N ALA A 321 37.54 -16.53 -32.00
CA ALA A 321 38.54 -17.11 -31.09
C ALA A 321 38.36 -16.67 -29.63
N THR A 322 38.01 -15.39 -29.39
CA THR A 322 37.75 -14.83 -28.06
C THR A 322 36.46 -15.42 -27.47
N ALA A 323 35.39 -15.47 -28.26
CA ALA A 323 34.14 -16.07 -27.84
C ALA A 323 34.28 -17.58 -27.48
N CYS A 324 34.99 -18.34 -28.32
CA CYS A 324 35.30 -19.76 -28.06
C CYS A 324 36.13 -19.92 -26.80
N LYS A 325 37.09 -19.03 -26.52
CA LYS A 325 37.89 -19.06 -25.30
C LYS A 325 37.04 -18.83 -24.06
N VAL A 326 36.17 -17.81 -24.07
CA VAL A 326 35.27 -17.51 -22.95
C VAL A 326 34.28 -18.64 -22.69
N LEU A 327 33.69 -19.21 -23.73
CA LEU A 327 32.80 -20.38 -23.62
C LEU A 327 33.53 -21.59 -23.04
N ARG A 328 34.75 -21.83 -23.48
CA ARG A 328 35.57 -22.96 -23.00
C ARG A 328 35.91 -22.77 -21.52
N GLU A 329 36.35 -21.62 -21.10
CA GLU A 329 36.67 -21.33 -19.69
C GLU A 329 35.41 -21.43 -18.81
N LEU A 330 34.27 -21.00 -19.30
CA LEU A 330 33.00 -21.13 -18.61
C LEU A 330 32.58 -22.58 -18.44
N LEU A 331 32.74 -23.42 -19.49
CA LEU A 331 32.49 -24.87 -19.43
C LEU A 331 33.40 -25.55 -18.42
N ILE A 332 34.68 -25.17 -18.36
CA ILE A 332 35.63 -25.67 -17.37
C ILE A 332 35.21 -25.22 -15.94
N ALA A 333 34.75 -24.00 -15.78
CA ALA A 333 34.26 -23.48 -14.48
C ALA A 333 33.01 -24.24 -14.01
N LEU A 334 32.07 -24.52 -14.91
CA LEU A 334 30.85 -25.26 -14.62
C LEU A 334 31.17 -26.75 -14.27
N ASP A 335 32.16 -27.35 -14.93
CA ASP A 335 32.61 -28.73 -14.62
C ASP A 335 33.28 -28.85 -13.23
N LYS A 336 33.93 -27.78 -12.77
CA LYS A 336 34.57 -27.72 -11.45
C LYS A 336 33.63 -27.40 -10.29
N GLY A 337 32.34 -27.33 -10.54
CA GLY A 337 31.34 -27.04 -9.50
C GLY A 337 31.50 -25.61 -8.96
N TRP A 338 31.18 -24.63 -9.76
CA TRP A 338 31.31 -23.20 -9.41
C TRP A 338 30.46 -22.84 -8.18
N PRO A 339 31.06 -22.24 -7.12
CA PRO A 339 30.34 -21.96 -5.88
C PRO A 339 29.17 -20.95 -6.04
N GLY A 340 29.09 -20.23 -7.15
CA GLY A 340 28.01 -19.28 -7.44
C GLY A 340 26.71 -19.91 -7.97
N PHE A 341 26.70 -21.20 -8.29
CA PHE A 341 25.52 -21.92 -8.80
C PHE A 341 24.91 -22.91 -7.81
N GLN A 342 25.29 -22.88 -6.54
CA GLN A 342 24.55 -23.60 -5.51
C GLN A 342 23.36 -22.75 -5.07
N VAL A 343 22.17 -23.09 -5.56
CA VAL A 343 20.87 -22.64 -5.03
C VAL A 343 20.49 -23.58 -3.91
#